data_3c6694e74cec488a2a0579f4d2cc8ad3
#
_entry.id   3c6694e74cec488a2a0579f4d2cc8ad3
#
_cell.length_a   1.000
_cell.length_b   1.000
_cell.length_c   1.000
_cell.angle_alpha   90.00
_cell.angle_beta   90.00
_cell.angle_gamma   90.00
#
_symmetry.space_group_name_H-M   'P 1'
#
loop_
_entity.id
_entity.type
_entity.pdbx_description
1 polymer ?
#
loop_
_entity_poly.entity_id
_entity_poly.type
_entity_poly.pdbx_seq_one_letter_code
_entity_poly.pdbx_strand_id
1 'polypeptide(L)'
;KIKAVKLSTFKSGKYVGCYAPLGYKKSEADKHVLEIDPVAAPVVRHIFDLRLQGYGFRKIALQLNAEKIPAPRSFYYMAEGRENLRGETPFWNDVTVKTILRNEVYIGHMVQNKTGTVSYKNHKQVSKPESEWIKVENTHEPLISQETWDAVQRMDNHPARGRSGKSGTVALFGGLLRCMDCGSSMRYMRDYRKKISEKEPEY
;
A
#
# COMPACT_ATOMS: atom_id res chain seq x y z
N LYS A 1 4.01 25.64 21.53
CA LYS A 1 5.04 26.13 20.57
C LYS A 1 5.48 25.03 19.60
N ILE A 2 5.96 23.84 20.04
CA ILE A 2 6.47 22.75 19.17
C ILE A 2 5.43 22.26 18.13
N LYS A 3 4.16 22.08 18.53
CA LYS A 3 3.09 21.66 17.61
C LYS A 3 2.85 22.69 16.48
N ALA A 4 2.89 23.98 16.81
CA ALA A 4 2.69 25.03 15.84
C ALA A 4 3.84 25.09 14.81
N VAL A 5 5.09 24.98 15.27
CA VAL A 5 6.27 24.92 14.40
C VAL A 5 6.19 23.68 13.47
N LYS A 6 5.85 22.51 14.02
CA LYS A 6 5.68 21.29 13.21
C LYS A 6 4.59 21.44 12.14
N LEU A 7 3.46 22.06 12.48
CA LEU A 7 2.38 22.32 11.51
C LEU A 7 2.81 23.31 10.42
N SER A 8 3.54 24.37 10.78
CA SER A 8 4.12 25.30 9.81
C SER A 8 5.07 24.59 8.85
N THR A 9 5.94 23.71 9.35
CA THR A 9 6.85 22.89 8.54
C THR A 9 6.10 21.96 7.61
N PHE A 10 4.98 21.36 8.04
CA PHE A 10 4.13 20.53 7.18
C PHE A 10 3.50 21.35 6.05
N LYS A 11 2.99 22.54 6.36
CA LYS A 11 2.37 23.45 5.38
C LYS A 11 3.37 23.98 4.35
N SER A 12 4.67 24.06 4.70
CA SER A 12 5.72 24.44 3.75
C SER A 12 6.21 23.27 2.87
N GLY A 13 5.57 22.10 2.94
CA GLY A 13 5.94 20.92 2.14
C GLY A 13 7.25 20.23 2.54
N LYS A 14 7.85 20.64 3.65
CA LYS A 14 9.10 20.07 4.15
C LYS A 14 8.90 18.70 4.76
N TYR A 15 9.77 17.75 4.41
CA TYR A 15 9.74 16.40 4.99
C TYR A 15 10.23 16.42 6.44
N VAL A 16 9.50 15.78 7.35
CA VAL A 16 9.82 15.75 8.79
C VAL A 16 10.03 14.34 9.34
N GLY A 17 9.95 13.30 8.49
CA GLY A 17 10.18 11.91 8.92
C GLY A 17 11.64 11.64 9.34
N CYS A 18 11.85 10.71 10.27
CA CYS A 18 13.20 10.28 10.62
C CYS A 18 13.91 9.60 9.43
N TYR A 19 13.19 8.75 8.72
CA TYR A 19 13.69 7.98 7.58
C TYR A 19 12.96 8.41 6.31
N ALA A 20 13.70 8.56 5.20
CA ALA A 20 13.10 8.80 3.91
C ALA A 20 12.24 7.59 3.48
N PRO A 21 11.16 7.79 2.70
CA PRO A 21 10.44 6.69 2.07
C PRO A 21 11.36 5.89 1.15
N LEU A 22 11.11 4.58 0.99
CA LEU A 22 11.87 3.75 0.06
C LEU A 22 11.88 4.39 -1.34
N GLY A 23 13.02 4.38 -2.02
CA GLY A 23 13.22 5.03 -3.32
C GLY A 23 13.65 6.49 -3.23
N TYR A 24 13.63 7.07 -2.03
CA TYR A 24 14.14 8.41 -1.77
C TYR A 24 15.20 8.40 -0.67
N LYS A 25 16.08 9.37 -0.73
CA LYS A 25 17.03 9.74 0.33
C LYS A 25 16.81 11.20 0.72
N LYS A 26 17.25 11.59 1.89
CA LYS A 26 17.29 13.00 2.28
C LYS A 26 18.44 13.70 1.61
N SER A 27 18.22 14.91 1.11
CA SER A 27 19.29 15.75 0.58
C SER A 27 20.37 16.01 1.66
N GLU A 28 21.61 16.01 1.25
CA GLU A 28 22.74 16.40 2.13
C GLU A 28 22.70 17.88 2.48
N ALA A 29 22.20 18.72 1.56
CA ALA A 29 22.09 20.18 1.76
C ALA A 29 20.92 20.54 2.70
N ASP A 30 19.76 19.90 2.56
CA ASP A 30 18.59 20.12 3.43
C ASP A 30 17.88 18.79 3.71
N LYS A 31 17.95 18.33 4.95
CA LYS A 31 17.32 17.07 5.42
C LYS A 31 15.78 17.06 5.27
N HIS A 32 15.17 18.19 4.92
CA HIS A 32 13.74 18.32 4.66
C HIS A 32 13.36 18.13 3.19
N VAL A 33 14.35 18.00 2.30
CA VAL A 33 14.14 17.74 0.87
C VAL A 33 14.39 16.28 0.59
N LEU A 34 13.53 15.68 -0.25
CA LEU A 34 13.67 14.30 -0.72
C LEU A 34 14.31 14.31 -2.12
N GLU A 35 15.34 13.50 -2.29
CA GLU A 35 16.02 13.23 -3.56
C GLU A 35 15.85 11.77 -3.93
N ILE A 36 15.82 11.46 -5.22
CA ILE A 36 15.71 10.08 -5.69
C ILE A 36 16.97 9.29 -5.27
N ASP A 37 16.75 8.12 -4.65
CA ASP A 37 17.82 7.18 -4.34
C ASP A 37 18.02 6.22 -5.54
N PRO A 38 19.14 6.28 -6.27
CA PRO A 38 19.35 5.44 -7.45
C PRO A 38 19.35 3.94 -7.15
N VAL A 39 19.63 3.54 -5.91
CA VAL A 39 19.67 2.13 -5.52
C VAL A 39 18.27 1.59 -5.19
N ALA A 40 17.48 2.36 -4.45
CA ALA A 40 16.16 1.93 -3.99
C ALA A 40 15.02 2.30 -4.95
N ALA A 41 15.18 3.31 -5.80
CA ALA A 41 14.16 3.77 -6.75
C ALA A 41 13.71 2.68 -7.75
N PRO A 42 14.60 1.85 -8.34
CA PRO A 42 14.20 0.78 -9.23
C PRO A 42 13.25 -0.24 -8.57
N VAL A 43 13.43 -0.50 -7.27
CA VAL A 43 12.57 -1.44 -6.53
C VAL A 43 11.14 -0.91 -6.42
N VAL A 44 10.98 0.39 -6.19
CA VAL A 44 9.65 1.01 -6.13
C VAL A 44 8.97 0.94 -7.50
N ARG A 45 9.69 1.28 -8.59
CA ARG A 45 9.16 1.15 -9.95
C ARG A 45 8.73 -0.28 -10.25
N HIS A 46 9.55 -1.26 -9.90
CA HIS A 46 9.23 -2.68 -10.07
C HIS A 46 7.94 -3.10 -9.33
N ILE A 47 7.71 -2.59 -8.12
CA ILE A 47 6.47 -2.84 -7.38
C ILE A 47 5.24 -2.30 -8.13
N PHE A 48 5.33 -1.08 -8.70
CA PHE A 48 4.27 -0.50 -9.49
C PHE A 48 4.02 -1.27 -10.79
N ASP A 49 5.08 -1.71 -11.47
CA ASP A 49 5.01 -2.51 -12.71
C ASP A 49 4.33 -3.87 -12.45
N LEU A 50 4.72 -4.57 -11.39
CA LEU A 50 4.06 -5.82 -10.99
C LEU A 50 2.58 -5.60 -10.68
N ARG A 51 2.23 -4.45 -10.08
CA ARG A 51 0.83 -4.13 -9.82
C ARG A 51 0.06 -3.91 -11.10
N LEU A 52 0.60 -3.18 -12.08
CA LEU A 52 0.02 -2.97 -13.42
C LEU A 52 -0.18 -4.29 -14.17
N GLN A 53 0.70 -5.26 -14.00
CA GLN A 53 0.56 -6.62 -14.52
C GLN A 53 -0.57 -7.43 -13.83
N GLY A 54 -1.27 -6.84 -12.85
CA GLY A 54 -2.40 -7.47 -12.16
C GLY A 54 -2.03 -8.30 -10.93
N TYR A 55 -0.78 -8.26 -10.46
CA TYR A 55 -0.39 -8.99 -9.26
C TYR A 55 -1.04 -8.36 -8.01
N GLY A 56 -1.59 -9.20 -7.13
CA GLY A 56 -2.08 -8.77 -5.82
C GLY A 56 -0.94 -8.50 -4.85
N PHE A 57 -1.17 -7.68 -3.82
CA PHE A 57 -0.16 -7.26 -2.85
C PHE A 57 0.67 -8.41 -2.28
N ARG A 58 0.00 -9.51 -1.89
CA ARG A 58 0.68 -10.71 -1.36
C ARG A 58 1.58 -11.36 -2.40
N LYS A 59 1.12 -11.45 -3.67
CA LYS A 59 1.92 -12.05 -4.75
C LYS A 59 3.14 -11.20 -5.06
N ILE A 60 3.01 -9.87 -5.05
CA ILE A 60 4.14 -8.93 -5.18
C ILE A 60 5.14 -9.15 -4.06
N ALA A 61 4.68 -9.20 -2.80
CA ALA A 61 5.57 -9.44 -1.66
C ALA A 61 6.34 -10.78 -1.77
N LEU A 62 5.66 -11.86 -2.18
CA LEU A 62 6.30 -13.15 -2.40
C LEU A 62 7.33 -13.10 -3.54
N GLN A 63 7.03 -12.39 -4.62
CA GLN A 63 7.94 -12.21 -5.75
C GLN A 63 9.22 -11.48 -5.32
N LEU A 64 9.10 -10.35 -4.62
CA LEU A 64 10.24 -9.58 -4.10
C LEU A 64 11.11 -10.41 -3.14
N ASN A 65 10.49 -11.26 -2.31
CA ASN A 65 11.22 -12.17 -1.44
C ASN A 65 11.95 -13.26 -2.22
N ALA A 66 11.34 -13.81 -3.27
CA ALA A 66 11.96 -14.81 -4.16
C ALA A 66 13.15 -14.21 -4.92
N GLU A 67 13.05 -12.96 -5.33
CA GLU A 67 14.13 -12.17 -5.97
C GLU A 67 15.21 -11.73 -4.98
N LYS A 68 15.03 -12.03 -3.68
CA LYS A 68 15.94 -11.63 -2.59
C LYS A 68 16.17 -10.12 -2.50
N ILE A 69 15.19 -9.33 -2.93
CA ILE A 69 15.24 -7.88 -2.83
C ILE A 69 15.07 -7.50 -1.35
N PRO A 70 15.98 -6.70 -0.76
CA PRO A 70 15.87 -6.30 0.63
C PRO A 70 14.58 -5.51 0.91
N ALA A 71 13.95 -5.75 2.06
CA ALA A 71 12.80 -4.96 2.50
C ALA A 71 13.22 -3.52 2.91
N PRO A 72 12.30 -2.54 2.98
CA PRO A 72 12.63 -1.12 3.18
C PRO A 72 13.55 -0.84 4.38
N ARG A 73 13.37 -1.56 5.48
CA ARG A 73 14.24 -1.42 6.66
C ARG A 73 15.67 -1.89 6.39
N SER A 74 15.85 -2.95 5.61
CA SER A 74 17.18 -3.44 5.24
C SER A 74 17.90 -2.45 4.35
N PHE A 75 17.23 -1.82 3.39
CA PHE A 75 17.82 -0.74 2.59
C PHE A 75 18.34 0.39 3.47
N TYR A 76 17.58 0.78 4.48
CA TYR A 76 17.99 1.83 5.40
C TYR A 76 19.28 1.46 6.16
N TYR A 77 19.35 0.26 6.73
CA TYR A 77 20.57 -0.19 7.44
C TYR A 77 21.75 -0.34 6.51
N MET A 78 21.55 -0.84 5.29
CA MET A 78 22.62 -0.94 4.28
C MET A 78 23.16 0.44 3.89
N ALA A 79 22.29 1.43 3.70
CA ALA A 79 22.68 2.79 3.37
C ALA A 79 23.50 3.48 4.50
N GLU A 80 23.21 3.13 5.77
CA GLU A 80 23.97 3.64 6.92
C GLU A 80 25.21 2.80 7.28
N GLY A 81 25.48 1.71 6.56
CA GLY A 81 26.57 0.78 6.88
C GLY A 81 26.40 0.10 8.23
N ARG A 82 25.17 -0.02 8.73
CA ARG A 82 24.86 -0.62 10.03
C ARG A 82 24.32 -2.03 9.86
N GLU A 83 24.72 -2.91 10.76
CA GLU A 83 24.06 -4.21 10.88
C GLU A 83 22.64 -4.07 11.43
N ASN A 84 21.73 -4.91 10.93
CA ASN A 84 20.38 -4.97 11.44
C ASN A 84 20.38 -5.57 12.86
N LEU A 85 20.41 -4.73 13.88
CA LEU A 85 20.49 -5.12 15.30
C LEU A 85 19.32 -5.98 15.79
N ARG A 86 18.27 -6.17 15.00
CA ARG A 86 17.13 -7.03 15.35
C ARG A 86 17.19 -8.43 14.73
N GLY A 87 18.34 -8.85 14.21
CA GLY A 87 18.69 -10.25 13.94
C GLY A 87 18.02 -10.93 12.75
N GLU A 88 16.88 -10.44 12.26
CA GLU A 88 16.17 -11.04 11.12
C GLU A 88 16.14 -10.09 9.95
N THR A 89 16.43 -10.59 8.77
CA THR A 89 16.18 -9.87 7.51
C THR A 89 14.67 -9.68 7.39
N PRO A 90 14.17 -8.44 7.47
CA PRO A 90 12.74 -8.21 7.34
C PRO A 90 12.31 -8.61 5.94
N PHE A 91 11.31 -9.50 5.86
CA PHE A 91 10.69 -9.92 4.61
C PHE A 91 9.66 -8.90 4.15
N TRP A 92 9.47 -8.85 2.84
CA TRP A 92 8.35 -8.16 2.25
C TRP A 92 7.03 -8.82 2.68
N ASN A 93 6.06 -8.01 3.01
CA ASN A 93 4.69 -8.43 3.31
C ASN A 93 3.68 -7.57 2.52
N ASP A 94 2.45 -8.04 2.45
CA ASP A 94 1.37 -7.39 1.72
C ASP A 94 1.03 -5.98 2.24
N VAL A 95 1.15 -5.76 3.56
CA VAL A 95 0.91 -4.45 4.19
C VAL A 95 1.95 -3.43 3.74
N THR A 96 3.23 -3.81 3.69
CA THR A 96 4.31 -2.93 3.22
C THR A 96 4.11 -2.56 1.75
N VAL A 97 3.81 -3.54 0.89
CA VAL A 97 3.53 -3.32 -0.54
C VAL A 97 2.32 -2.39 -0.71
N LYS A 98 1.22 -2.65 0.00
CA LYS A 98 0.02 -1.80 -0.01
C LYS A 98 0.32 -0.37 0.42
N THR A 99 1.13 -0.20 1.46
CA THR A 99 1.52 1.13 1.97
C THR A 99 2.32 1.91 0.92
N ILE A 100 3.23 1.24 0.21
CA ILE A 100 4.00 1.84 -0.88
C ILE A 100 3.07 2.26 -2.01
N LEU A 101 2.24 1.36 -2.52
CA LEU A 101 1.34 1.62 -3.65
C LEU A 101 0.27 2.71 -3.38
N ARG A 102 0.05 3.08 -2.12
CA ARG A 102 -0.91 4.13 -1.71
C ARG A 102 -0.26 5.40 -1.16
N ASN A 103 1.06 5.50 -1.25
CA ASN A 103 1.76 6.67 -0.72
C ASN A 103 2.01 7.70 -1.82
N GLU A 104 1.28 8.80 -1.77
CA GLU A 104 1.35 9.90 -2.75
C GLU A 104 2.74 10.57 -2.85
N VAL A 105 3.66 10.24 -1.96
CA VAL A 105 5.05 10.71 -2.05
C VAL A 105 5.70 10.27 -3.38
N TYR A 106 5.28 9.15 -3.95
CA TYR A 106 5.84 8.65 -5.21
C TYR A 106 5.44 9.43 -6.46
N ILE A 107 4.41 10.28 -6.35
CA ILE A 107 4.00 11.24 -7.39
C ILE A 107 4.39 12.68 -7.05
N GLY A 108 5.33 12.86 -6.11
CA GLY A 108 5.85 14.18 -5.75
C GLY A 108 5.01 14.95 -4.72
N HIS A 109 3.99 14.35 -4.11
CA HIS A 109 3.12 14.99 -3.15
C HIS A 109 3.50 14.63 -1.71
N MET A 110 3.57 15.63 -0.84
CA MET A 110 3.83 15.44 0.59
C MET A 110 2.52 15.44 1.37
N VAL A 111 2.13 14.28 1.93
CA VAL A 111 0.94 14.15 2.77
C VAL A 111 1.36 13.84 4.19
N GLN A 112 1.20 14.79 5.07
CA GLN A 112 1.64 14.74 6.46
C GLN A 112 0.48 14.97 7.43
N ASN A 113 0.75 14.93 8.75
CA ASN A 113 -0.26 15.07 9.81
C ASN A 113 -1.31 13.94 9.86
N LYS A 114 -1.00 12.77 9.30
CA LYS A 114 -1.91 11.60 9.27
C LYS A 114 -2.17 11.01 10.67
N THR A 115 -1.24 11.21 11.60
CA THR A 115 -1.35 10.70 12.99
C THR A 115 -1.06 11.80 13.99
N GLY A 116 -1.58 11.64 15.18
CA GLY A 116 -1.30 12.51 16.32
C GLY A 116 -1.32 11.75 17.62
N THR A 117 -0.81 12.36 18.69
CA THR A 117 -0.94 11.84 20.05
C THR A 117 -2.20 12.37 20.72
N VAL A 118 -2.86 11.54 21.51
CA VAL A 118 -4.09 11.92 22.23
C VAL A 118 -3.85 13.15 23.12
N SER A 119 -2.79 13.16 23.90
CA SER A 119 -2.43 14.30 24.76
C SER A 119 -0.93 14.32 25.09
N TYR A 120 -0.49 15.33 25.80
CA TYR A 120 0.87 15.41 26.33
C TYR A 120 1.21 14.27 27.31
N LYS A 121 0.23 13.87 28.11
CA LYS A 121 0.40 12.77 29.09
C LYS A 121 0.17 11.40 28.47
N ASN A 122 -0.63 11.31 27.42
CA ASN A 122 -0.95 10.06 26.76
C ASN A 122 -0.34 10.05 25.34
N HIS A 123 0.77 9.33 25.18
CA HIS A 123 1.51 9.22 23.95
C HIS A 123 0.90 8.22 22.92
N LYS A 124 -0.28 7.66 23.20
CA LYS A 124 -0.98 6.79 22.25
C LYS A 124 -1.20 7.53 20.93
N GLN A 125 -0.70 6.94 19.85
CA GLN A 125 -0.92 7.48 18.51
C GLN A 125 -2.32 7.13 18.02
N VAL A 126 -2.99 8.11 17.45
CA VAL A 126 -4.32 7.98 16.85
C VAL A 126 -4.26 8.50 15.42
N SER A 127 -4.89 7.77 14.50
CA SER A 127 -5.07 8.24 13.12
C SER A 127 -6.02 9.43 13.10
N LYS A 128 -5.68 10.43 12.32
CA LYS A 128 -6.51 11.60 12.08
C LYS A 128 -7.37 11.41 10.84
N PRO A 129 -8.57 12.03 10.79
CA PRO A 129 -9.38 12.04 9.58
C PRO A 129 -8.64 12.73 8.44
N GLU A 130 -8.96 12.37 7.21
CA GLU A 130 -8.31 12.91 6.00
C GLU A 130 -8.47 14.45 5.88
N SER A 131 -9.56 14.99 6.42
CA SER A 131 -9.79 16.45 6.48
C SER A 131 -8.74 17.23 7.28
N GLU A 132 -8.02 16.56 8.19
CA GLU A 132 -6.94 17.17 8.96
C GLU A 132 -5.54 16.93 8.35
N TRP A 133 -5.45 16.12 7.29
CA TRP A 133 -4.18 15.89 6.64
C TRP A 133 -3.71 17.15 5.93
N ILE A 134 -2.42 17.34 5.91
CA ILE A 134 -1.79 18.46 5.18
C ILE A 134 -1.16 17.85 3.94
N LYS A 135 -1.75 18.16 2.79
CA LYS A 135 -1.23 17.77 1.48
C LYS A 135 -0.60 19.00 0.82
N VAL A 136 0.65 18.86 0.39
CA VAL A 136 1.38 19.85 -0.42
C VAL A 136 1.85 19.15 -1.68
N GLU A 137 1.46 19.69 -2.82
CA GLU A 137 1.75 19.09 -4.13
C GLU A 137 3.11 19.53 -4.67
N ASN A 138 3.73 18.70 -5.50
CA ASN A 138 4.97 19.00 -6.23
C ASN A 138 6.12 19.48 -5.33
N THR A 139 6.34 18.81 -4.22
CA THR A 139 7.39 19.16 -3.27
C THR A 139 8.76 18.58 -3.63
N HIS A 140 8.79 17.54 -4.46
CA HIS A 140 10.02 16.83 -4.88
C HIS A 140 9.79 16.11 -6.21
N GLU A 141 10.86 15.62 -6.81
CA GLU A 141 10.81 14.89 -8.07
C GLU A 141 10.00 13.59 -7.93
N PRO A 142 8.98 13.36 -8.80
CA PRO A 142 8.16 12.16 -8.75
C PRO A 142 8.95 10.95 -9.25
N LEU A 143 8.79 9.81 -8.58
CA LEU A 143 9.35 8.51 -8.98
C LEU A 143 8.49 7.78 -9.99
N ILE A 144 7.18 8.02 -9.91
CA ILE A 144 6.13 7.37 -10.68
C ILE A 144 5.31 8.46 -11.38
N SER A 145 4.94 8.24 -12.64
CA SER A 145 4.05 9.16 -13.35
C SER A 145 2.64 9.15 -12.77
N GLN A 146 1.93 10.27 -12.93
CA GLN A 146 0.53 10.38 -12.49
C GLN A 146 -0.35 9.34 -13.17
N GLU A 147 -0.12 9.07 -14.46
CA GLU A 147 -0.89 8.06 -15.21
C GLU A 147 -0.75 6.65 -14.63
N THR A 148 0.49 6.25 -14.30
CA THR A 148 0.78 4.96 -13.66
C THR A 148 0.11 4.86 -12.28
N TRP A 149 0.21 5.93 -11.50
CA TRP A 149 -0.44 6.02 -10.20
C TRP A 149 -1.95 5.83 -10.32
N ASP A 150 -2.61 6.61 -11.18
CA ASP A 150 -4.05 6.55 -11.37
C ASP A 150 -4.53 5.18 -11.86
N ALA A 151 -3.75 4.53 -12.74
CA ALA A 151 -4.03 3.17 -13.17
C ALA A 151 -4.01 2.18 -12.01
N VAL A 152 -2.99 2.27 -11.15
CA VAL A 152 -2.87 1.42 -9.95
C VAL A 152 -4.00 1.68 -8.95
N GLN A 153 -4.36 2.95 -8.68
CA GLN A 153 -5.45 3.28 -7.77
C GLN A 153 -6.81 2.79 -8.30
N ARG A 154 -7.05 2.89 -9.61
CA ARG A 154 -8.25 2.32 -10.24
C ARG A 154 -8.35 0.80 -10.02
N MET A 155 -7.24 0.08 -10.13
CA MET A 155 -7.22 -1.37 -9.86
C MET A 155 -7.52 -1.70 -8.40
N ASP A 156 -7.13 -0.84 -7.47
CA ASP A 156 -7.37 -1.02 -6.03
C ASP A 156 -8.83 -0.74 -5.64
N ASN A 157 -9.49 0.18 -6.33
CA ASN A 157 -10.87 0.59 -6.07
C ASN A 157 -11.89 -0.34 -6.75
N HIS A 158 -11.47 -1.20 -7.68
CA HIS A 158 -12.36 -2.23 -8.20
C HIS A 158 -12.55 -3.34 -7.16
N PRO A 159 -13.79 -3.69 -6.83
CA PRO A 159 -14.06 -4.81 -5.94
C PRO A 159 -13.37 -6.04 -6.53
N ALA A 160 -12.53 -6.68 -5.72
CA ALA A 160 -11.84 -7.90 -6.11
C ALA A 160 -12.87 -8.87 -6.71
N ARG A 161 -12.67 -9.25 -7.97
CA ARG A 161 -13.44 -10.33 -8.60
C ARG A 161 -13.51 -11.47 -7.60
N GLY A 162 -14.72 -11.94 -7.33
CA GLY A 162 -15.00 -12.88 -6.26
C GLY A 162 -13.94 -13.97 -6.16
N ARG A 163 -13.51 -14.27 -4.93
CA ARG A 163 -12.56 -15.35 -4.68
C ARG A 163 -13.05 -16.58 -5.41
N SER A 164 -12.26 -17.12 -6.34
CA SER A 164 -12.53 -18.44 -6.89
C SER A 164 -12.70 -19.39 -5.71
N GLY A 165 -13.86 -20.04 -5.59
CA GLY A 165 -14.08 -21.05 -4.58
C GLY A 165 -13.00 -22.14 -4.68
N LYS A 166 -12.87 -22.99 -3.65
CA LYS A 166 -11.92 -24.13 -3.63
C LYS A 166 -11.96 -25.01 -4.90
N SER A 167 -13.02 -24.91 -5.70
CA SER A 167 -13.21 -25.64 -6.97
C SER A 167 -12.56 -24.98 -8.20
N GLY A 168 -11.87 -23.86 -8.07
CA GLY A 168 -11.25 -23.17 -9.21
C GLY A 168 -12.22 -22.54 -10.23
N THR A 169 -13.53 -22.73 -10.08
CA THR A 169 -14.55 -22.17 -10.96
C THR A 169 -14.83 -20.72 -10.63
N VAL A 170 -14.60 -19.84 -11.59
CA VAL A 170 -14.98 -18.43 -11.50
C VAL A 170 -16.39 -18.29 -12.00
N ALA A 171 -17.30 -17.71 -11.18
CA ALA A 171 -18.65 -17.38 -11.63
C ALA A 171 -18.58 -16.33 -12.74
N LEU A 172 -19.21 -16.61 -13.87
CA LEU A 172 -19.15 -15.78 -15.11
C LEU A 172 -19.49 -14.31 -14.84
N PHE A 173 -20.45 -14.07 -13.95
CA PHE A 173 -20.92 -12.73 -13.55
C PHE A 173 -20.47 -12.32 -12.15
N GLY A 174 -19.47 -13.01 -11.57
CA GLY A 174 -18.96 -12.70 -10.24
C GLY A 174 -18.45 -11.26 -10.14
N GLY A 175 -19.05 -10.46 -9.26
CA GLY A 175 -18.71 -9.06 -9.05
C GLY A 175 -19.32 -8.06 -10.05
N LEU A 176 -20.05 -8.53 -11.07
CA LEU A 176 -20.73 -7.67 -12.06
C LEU A 176 -22.19 -7.39 -11.69
N LEU A 177 -22.84 -8.36 -11.04
CA LEU A 177 -24.26 -8.24 -10.71
C LEU A 177 -24.47 -7.39 -9.45
N ARG A 178 -25.44 -6.48 -9.53
CA ARG A 178 -25.92 -5.68 -8.42
C ARG A 178 -27.43 -5.82 -8.29
N CYS A 179 -27.94 -5.76 -7.06
CA CYS A 179 -29.37 -5.71 -6.80
C CYS A 179 -29.93 -4.39 -7.36
N MET A 180 -31.01 -4.45 -8.10
CA MET A 180 -31.64 -3.26 -8.66
C MET A 180 -32.29 -2.37 -7.60
N ASP A 181 -32.74 -2.96 -6.49
CA ASP A 181 -33.44 -2.21 -5.43
C ASP A 181 -32.47 -1.48 -4.49
N CYS A 182 -31.38 -2.15 -4.06
CA CYS A 182 -30.47 -1.61 -3.04
C CYS A 182 -29.03 -1.36 -3.53
N GLY A 183 -28.70 -1.67 -4.78
CA GLY A 183 -27.37 -1.49 -5.35
C GLY A 183 -26.27 -2.41 -4.80
N SER A 184 -26.58 -3.29 -3.84
CA SER A 184 -25.62 -4.20 -3.24
C SER A 184 -25.09 -5.22 -4.25
N SER A 185 -23.81 -5.59 -4.13
CA SER A 185 -23.22 -6.62 -5.00
C SER A 185 -23.81 -8.00 -4.68
N MET A 186 -24.19 -8.73 -5.73
CA MET A 186 -24.75 -10.07 -5.60
C MET A 186 -23.62 -11.10 -5.54
N ARG A 187 -23.79 -12.10 -4.66
CA ARG A 187 -22.83 -13.19 -4.49
C ARG A 187 -23.36 -14.44 -5.16
N TYR A 188 -22.53 -15.08 -5.98
CA TYR A 188 -22.82 -16.42 -6.44
C TYR A 188 -22.64 -17.42 -5.29
N MET A 189 -23.68 -18.18 -4.99
CA MET A 189 -23.64 -19.29 -4.03
C MET A 189 -23.92 -20.59 -4.78
N ARG A 190 -23.02 -21.55 -4.68
CA ARG A 190 -23.25 -22.90 -5.18
C ARG A 190 -23.96 -23.70 -4.08
N ASP A 191 -25.13 -24.23 -4.40
CA ASP A 191 -25.81 -25.15 -3.50
C ASP A 191 -25.15 -26.52 -3.58
N TYR A 192 -24.51 -26.93 -2.48
CA TYR A 192 -23.88 -28.23 -2.35
C TYR A 192 -24.79 -29.26 -1.68
N ARG A 193 -26.10 -28.99 -1.58
CA ARG A 193 -27.01 -30.02 -1.09
C ARG A 193 -26.85 -31.23 -2.01
N LYS A 194 -26.43 -32.37 -1.45
CA LYS A 194 -26.47 -33.66 -2.14
C LYS A 194 -27.90 -33.84 -2.62
N LYS A 195 -28.11 -34.03 -3.93
CA LYS A 195 -29.34 -34.61 -4.42
C LYS A 195 -29.55 -35.87 -3.60
N ILE A 196 -30.59 -35.90 -2.80
CA ILE A 196 -31.03 -37.13 -2.16
C ILE A 196 -31.30 -38.04 -3.34
N SER A 197 -30.51 -39.07 -3.52
CA SER A 197 -30.74 -40.11 -4.52
C SER A 197 -32.14 -40.63 -4.19
N GLU A 198 -33.08 -40.51 -5.12
CA GLU A 198 -34.30 -41.25 -5.09
C GLU A 198 -33.91 -42.73 -4.99
N LYS A 199 -34.01 -43.31 -3.81
CA LYS A 199 -34.01 -44.74 -3.67
C LYS A 199 -35.29 -45.21 -4.36
N GLU A 200 -35.15 -45.87 -5.50
CA GLU A 200 -36.23 -46.61 -6.07
C GLU A 200 -36.73 -47.60 -5.00
N PRO A 201 -38.03 -47.67 -4.77
CA PRO A 201 -38.57 -48.65 -3.86
C PRO A 201 -38.34 -50.05 -4.49
N GLU A 202 -37.57 -50.88 -3.82
CA GLU A 202 -37.52 -52.32 -4.14
C GLU A 202 -38.91 -52.90 -3.82
N TYR A 203 -39.56 -53.46 -4.86
CA TYR A 203 -40.78 -54.30 -4.72
C TYR A 203 -40.38 -55.75 -4.45
#